data_cbfc8b35356f30eaa18975e416e87736
#
_entry.id   cbfc8b35356f30eaa18975e416e87736
#
_cell.length_a   1.000
_cell.length_b   1.000
_cell.length_c   1.000
_cell.angle_alpha   90.00
_cell.angle_beta   90.00
_cell.angle_gamma   90.00
#
_symmetry.space_group_name_H-M   'P 1'
#
loop_
_entity.id
_entity.type
_entity.pdbx_description
1 polymer ?
#
loop_
_entity_poly.entity_id
_entity_poly.type
_entity_poly.pdbx_seq_one_letter_code
_entity_poly.pdbx_strand_id
1 'polypeptide(L)'
;MARKATAQDVADLAGVSRSAVSLVLNGRAQGHIARHKQQAIIEAARRLSYTPNAVALSLRSRRTRTIGVLTWPGDGGFSVTMLHATLERATAAGYLLIFMDTANDHDHQSRALATLRDHQVDALLVMAPDLISYSPVEVMATIPTILVNCVDPNAGLTSIVADEHGAGGDAARLLIEGGHSRIGIIAGPRHAMQSRLRLAGIEETAAAAQQVALSVETAANRDVTSGFSSARTLLSAAQRPTALICTHERLAVGAVLAAGGLGIRIPADLSVVSLDDGEQLASQLVPRLTTIERPDRAMAEQAVAMTLQRFDEDNDESIKQLTFNCSPAPRDSVARPRRSQPRPCGPAATR
;
A
#
# COMPACT_ATOMS: atom_id res chain seq x y z
N MET A 1 0.87 20.42 -40.78
CA MET A 1 1.37 19.42 -39.81
C MET A 1 2.56 18.70 -40.40
N ALA A 2 3.72 18.67 -39.73
CA ALA A 2 4.89 17.94 -40.20
C ALA A 2 4.58 16.43 -40.24
N ARG A 3 4.95 15.77 -41.36
CA ARG A 3 4.79 14.32 -41.52
C ARG A 3 5.58 13.59 -40.45
N LYS A 4 4.96 12.71 -39.67
CA LYS A 4 5.68 11.85 -38.74
C LYS A 4 6.62 10.91 -39.49
N ALA A 5 7.85 10.80 -39.00
CA ALA A 5 8.82 9.87 -39.54
C ALA A 5 8.31 8.42 -39.48
N THR A 6 8.65 7.61 -40.45
CA THR A 6 8.25 6.20 -40.56
C THR A 6 9.47 5.28 -40.37
N ALA A 7 9.21 3.99 -40.12
CA ALA A 7 10.30 2.98 -40.08
C ALA A 7 11.08 2.90 -41.40
N GLN A 8 10.47 3.29 -42.54
CA GLN A 8 11.13 3.35 -43.80
C GLN A 8 12.14 4.52 -43.87
N ASP A 9 11.76 5.69 -43.37
CA ASP A 9 12.65 6.85 -43.31
C ASP A 9 13.91 6.55 -42.47
N VAL A 10 13.74 5.79 -41.34
CA VAL A 10 14.86 5.33 -40.53
C VAL A 10 15.74 4.32 -41.29
N ALA A 11 15.13 3.40 -42.03
CA ALA A 11 15.82 2.40 -42.81
C ALA A 11 16.67 3.06 -43.91
N ASP A 12 16.09 4.02 -44.61
CA ASP A 12 16.78 4.78 -45.69
C ASP A 12 17.96 5.59 -45.14
N LEU A 13 17.77 6.27 -43.99
CA LEU A 13 18.82 7.06 -43.33
C LEU A 13 19.96 6.18 -42.79
N ALA A 14 19.65 4.97 -42.28
CA ALA A 14 20.63 4.04 -41.72
C ALA A 14 21.24 3.09 -42.75
N GLY A 15 20.80 3.11 -44.03
CA GLY A 15 21.27 2.23 -45.10
C GLY A 15 20.97 0.74 -44.85
N VAL A 16 19.80 0.43 -44.30
CA VAL A 16 19.39 -0.94 -43.92
C VAL A 16 17.96 -1.25 -44.37
N SER A 17 17.54 -2.49 -44.24
CA SER A 17 16.14 -2.88 -44.49
C SER A 17 15.19 -2.43 -43.36
N ARG A 18 13.92 -2.19 -43.68
CA ARG A 18 12.87 -1.93 -42.71
C ARG A 18 12.75 -3.06 -41.66
N SER A 19 13.01 -4.30 -42.05
CA SER A 19 13.02 -5.45 -41.14
C SER A 19 14.15 -5.34 -40.09
N ALA A 20 15.35 -4.88 -40.55
CA ALA A 20 16.46 -4.63 -39.62
C ALA A 20 16.12 -3.54 -38.57
N VAL A 21 15.51 -2.43 -39.03
CA VAL A 21 15.01 -1.38 -38.11
C VAL A 21 14.04 -1.97 -37.06
N SER A 22 13.10 -2.78 -37.52
CA SER A 22 12.14 -3.44 -36.62
C SER A 22 12.82 -4.36 -35.62
N LEU A 23 13.83 -5.17 -36.04
CA LEU A 23 14.54 -6.06 -35.12
C LEU A 23 15.36 -5.30 -34.10
N VAL A 24 16.04 -4.22 -34.48
CA VAL A 24 16.86 -3.42 -33.55
C VAL A 24 16.01 -2.66 -32.55
N LEU A 25 14.99 -1.94 -33.01
CA LEU A 25 14.16 -1.10 -32.13
C LEU A 25 13.23 -1.91 -31.22
N ASN A 26 13.04 -3.23 -31.51
CA ASN A 26 12.28 -4.16 -30.65
C ASN A 26 13.21 -5.06 -29.80
N GLY A 27 14.51 -4.78 -29.71
CA GLY A 27 15.43 -5.53 -28.85
C GLY A 27 15.76 -6.96 -29.33
N ARG A 28 15.39 -7.33 -30.58
CA ARG A 28 15.57 -8.67 -31.16
C ARG A 28 16.74 -8.74 -32.13
N ALA A 29 17.70 -7.82 -32.02
CA ALA A 29 18.82 -7.70 -32.96
C ALA A 29 20.00 -8.63 -32.64
N GLN A 30 20.08 -9.23 -31.46
CA GLN A 30 21.22 -10.08 -31.06
C GLN A 30 21.35 -11.29 -31.98
N GLY A 31 22.56 -11.50 -32.50
CA GLY A 31 22.86 -12.58 -33.43
C GLY A 31 22.39 -12.37 -34.89
N HIS A 32 21.50 -11.39 -35.15
CA HIS A 32 20.91 -11.16 -36.46
C HIS A 32 21.44 -9.92 -37.17
N ILE A 33 21.92 -8.92 -36.43
CA ILE A 33 22.38 -7.64 -36.99
C ILE A 33 23.70 -7.22 -36.35
N ALA A 34 24.69 -6.90 -37.15
CA ALA A 34 26.00 -6.44 -36.69
C ALA A 34 25.88 -5.18 -35.82
N ARG A 35 26.69 -5.07 -34.77
CA ARG A 35 26.63 -3.97 -33.78
C ARG A 35 26.69 -2.58 -34.38
N HIS A 36 27.55 -2.36 -35.40
CA HIS A 36 27.65 -1.06 -36.06
C HIS A 36 26.35 -0.66 -36.78
N LYS A 37 25.64 -1.64 -37.41
CA LYS A 37 24.32 -1.38 -38.02
C LYS A 37 23.23 -1.12 -36.96
N GLN A 38 23.28 -1.81 -35.82
CA GLN A 38 22.37 -1.53 -34.70
C GLN A 38 22.53 -0.07 -34.25
N GLN A 39 23.76 0.39 -34.08
CA GLN A 39 24.08 1.76 -33.70
C GLN A 39 23.62 2.80 -34.70
N ALA A 40 23.84 2.54 -35.99
CA ALA A 40 23.36 3.39 -37.07
C ALA A 40 21.82 3.53 -37.09
N ILE A 41 21.10 2.44 -36.83
CA ILE A 41 19.64 2.46 -36.74
C ILE A 41 19.15 3.29 -35.54
N ILE A 42 19.77 3.12 -34.35
CA ILE A 42 19.41 3.87 -33.14
C ILE A 42 19.66 5.36 -33.36
N GLU A 43 20.79 5.72 -33.96
CA GLU A 43 21.14 7.10 -34.30
C GLU A 43 20.16 7.71 -35.31
N ALA A 44 19.84 7.00 -36.38
CA ALA A 44 18.87 7.44 -37.40
C ALA A 44 17.47 7.64 -36.76
N ALA A 45 17.01 6.72 -35.92
CA ALA A 45 15.73 6.85 -35.23
C ALA A 45 15.70 8.09 -34.32
N ARG A 46 16.78 8.34 -33.56
CA ARG A 46 16.93 9.53 -32.71
C ARG A 46 16.91 10.82 -33.54
N ARG A 47 17.65 10.89 -34.62
CA ARG A 47 17.72 12.08 -35.53
C ARG A 47 16.35 12.40 -36.15
N LEU A 48 15.58 11.38 -36.49
CA LEU A 48 14.25 11.53 -37.07
C LEU A 48 13.14 11.64 -35.99
N SER A 49 13.49 11.62 -34.70
CA SER A 49 12.52 11.54 -33.60
C SER A 49 11.49 10.43 -33.84
N TYR A 50 11.95 9.32 -34.42
CA TYR A 50 11.10 8.18 -34.74
C TYR A 50 10.93 7.30 -33.49
N THR A 51 9.70 7.04 -33.14
CA THR A 51 9.34 6.04 -32.15
C THR A 51 8.47 4.96 -32.79
N PRO A 52 8.78 3.66 -32.59
CA PRO A 52 7.92 2.59 -33.08
C PRO A 52 6.46 2.82 -32.69
N ASN A 53 5.53 2.57 -33.61
CA ASN A 53 4.12 2.71 -33.33
C ASN A 53 3.68 1.56 -32.40
N ALA A 54 3.32 1.90 -31.15
CA ALA A 54 2.87 0.95 -30.13
C ALA A 54 1.64 0.15 -30.60
N VAL A 55 0.71 0.77 -31.33
CA VAL A 55 -0.47 0.10 -31.89
C VAL A 55 -0.08 -0.96 -32.91
N ALA A 56 0.88 -0.68 -33.80
CA ALA A 56 1.37 -1.66 -34.78
C ALA A 56 2.14 -2.81 -34.10
N LEU A 57 2.80 -2.53 -32.99
CA LEU A 57 3.48 -3.56 -32.17
C LEU A 57 2.47 -4.42 -31.43
N SER A 58 1.43 -3.84 -30.83
CA SER A 58 0.39 -4.57 -30.11
C SER A 58 -0.39 -5.54 -31.01
N LEU A 59 -0.74 -5.10 -32.23
CA LEU A 59 -1.37 -5.96 -33.24
C LEU A 59 -0.52 -7.21 -33.59
N ARG A 60 0.80 -7.05 -33.60
CA ARG A 60 1.72 -8.16 -33.95
C ARG A 60 2.03 -9.07 -32.75
N SER A 61 2.13 -8.51 -31.56
CA SER A 61 2.42 -9.26 -30.33
C SER A 61 1.17 -9.79 -29.65
N ARG A 62 -0.02 -9.33 -30.03
CA ARG A 62 -1.30 -9.52 -29.34
C ARG A 62 -1.25 -9.04 -27.87
N ARG A 63 -0.36 -8.09 -27.55
CA ARG A 63 -0.20 -7.50 -26.22
C ARG A 63 -0.03 -5.99 -26.38
N THR A 64 -0.77 -5.24 -25.58
CA THR A 64 -0.70 -3.77 -25.56
C THR A 64 0.40 -3.25 -24.64
N ARG A 65 0.96 -4.11 -23.80
CA ARG A 65 1.88 -3.77 -22.70
C ARG A 65 1.29 -2.71 -21.79
N THR A 66 0.02 -2.87 -21.48
CA THR A 66 -0.72 -1.98 -20.61
C THR A 66 -1.41 -2.79 -19.53
N ILE A 67 -1.26 -2.37 -18.28
CA ILE A 67 -1.96 -2.94 -17.11
C ILE A 67 -2.95 -1.88 -16.62
N GLY A 68 -4.21 -2.26 -16.46
CA GLY A 68 -5.23 -1.44 -15.82
C GLY A 68 -5.12 -1.55 -14.30
N VAL A 69 -5.21 -0.42 -13.60
CA VAL A 69 -5.24 -0.37 -12.14
C VAL A 69 -6.55 0.27 -11.71
N LEU A 70 -7.40 -0.52 -11.04
CA LEU A 70 -8.60 -0.02 -10.39
C LEU A 70 -8.26 0.30 -8.94
N THR A 71 -8.58 1.50 -8.51
CA THR A 71 -8.33 1.95 -7.14
C THR A 71 -9.36 3.00 -6.73
N TRP A 72 -9.31 3.43 -5.49
CA TRP A 72 -10.08 4.56 -4.95
C TRP A 72 -9.32 5.14 -3.74
N PRO A 73 -9.44 6.44 -3.44
CA PRO A 73 -8.65 7.08 -2.39
C PRO A 73 -8.99 6.60 -0.97
N GLY A 74 -10.22 6.12 -0.71
CA GLY A 74 -10.65 5.74 0.65
C GLY A 74 -10.60 6.91 1.65
N ASP A 75 -11.01 6.67 2.91
CA ASP A 75 -10.99 7.69 3.97
C ASP A 75 -9.58 7.96 4.51
N GLY A 76 -8.65 7.02 4.33
CA GLY A 76 -7.27 7.07 4.81
C GLY A 76 -6.23 7.44 3.74
N GLY A 77 -6.66 7.80 2.52
CA GLY A 77 -5.73 7.99 1.40
C GLY A 77 -5.24 6.66 0.81
N PHE A 78 -4.48 6.74 -0.26
CA PHE A 78 -3.83 5.58 -0.89
C PHE A 78 -2.34 5.59 -0.56
N SER A 79 -1.76 4.42 -0.29
CA SER A 79 -0.32 4.32 0.00
C SER A 79 0.53 4.81 -1.17
N VAL A 80 1.25 5.90 -0.94
CA VAL A 80 2.20 6.48 -1.91
C VAL A 80 3.31 5.48 -2.23
N THR A 81 3.76 4.73 -1.22
CA THR A 81 4.79 3.68 -1.38
C THR A 81 4.30 2.58 -2.31
N MET A 82 3.07 2.10 -2.15
CA MET A 82 2.48 1.07 -3.01
C MET A 82 2.31 1.56 -4.45
N LEU A 83 1.83 2.80 -4.62
CA LEU A 83 1.68 3.41 -5.94
C LEU A 83 3.02 3.51 -6.68
N HIS A 84 4.04 4.05 -6.03
CA HIS A 84 5.37 4.20 -6.63
C HIS A 84 5.99 2.84 -6.97
N ALA A 85 5.92 1.87 -6.06
CA ALA A 85 6.48 0.53 -6.31
C ALA A 85 5.80 -0.18 -7.49
N THR A 86 4.47 -0.05 -7.61
CA THR A 86 3.72 -0.58 -8.75
C THR A 86 4.20 0.06 -10.05
N LEU A 87 4.33 1.40 -10.07
CA LEU A 87 4.78 2.16 -11.24
C LEU A 87 6.23 1.80 -11.64
N GLU A 88 7.15 1.79 -10.68
CA GLU A 88 8.56 1.44 -10.90
C GLU A 88 8.69 0.04 -11.48
N ARG A 89 8.01 -0.93 -10.88
CA ARG A 89 8.12 -2.35 -11.29
C ARG A 89 7.51 -2.60 -12.68
N ALA A 90 6.34 -2.01 -12.97
CA ALA A 90 5.70 -2.12 -14.28
C ALA A 90 6.52 -1.42 -15.38
N THR A 91 7.00 -0.20 -15.09
CA THR A 91 7.84 0.56 -16.05
C THR A 91 9.15 -0.17 -16.35
N ALA A 92 9.80 -0.75 -15.35
CA ALA A 92 11.02 -1.55 -15.53
C ALA A 92 10.79 -2.79 -16.42
N ALA A 93 9.56 -3.32 -16.43
CA ALA A 93 9.14 -4.41 -17.31
C ALA A 93 8.63 -3.92 -18.68
N GLY A 94 8.62 -2.61 -18.94
CA GLY A 94 8.17 -2.01 -20.19
C GLY A 94 6.64 -1.96 -20.34
N TYR A 95 5.91 -1.90 -19.21
CA TYR A 95 4.45 -1.77 -19.18
C TYR A 95 4.02 -0.36 -18.81
N LEU A 96 2.97 0.11 -19.46
CA LEU A 96 2.21 1.30 -19.10
C LEU A 96 1.16 0.93 -18.03
N LEU A 97 0.93 1.83 -17.07
CA LEU A 97 -0.18 1.71 -16.13
C LEU A 97 -1.26 2.74 -16.45
N ILE A 98 -2.51 2.30 -16.47
CA ILE A 98 -3.69 3.17 -16.54
C ILE A 98 -4.42 3.06 -15.20
N PHE A 99 -4.37 4.13 -14.41
CA PHE A 99 -5.09 4.22 -13.13
C PHE A 99 -6.50 4.75 -13.36
N MET A 100 -7.48 4.03 -12.83
CA MET A 100 -8.89 4.41 -12.85
C MET A 100 -9.41 4.48 -11.42
N ASP A 101 -9.88 5.66 -11.03
CA ASP A 101 -10.59 5.84 -9.76
C ASP A 101 -12.02 5.35 -9.92
N THR A 102 -12.40 4.41 -9.05
CA THR A 102 -13.73 3.83 -9.04
C THR A 102 -14.64 4.44 -7.96
N ALA A 103 -14.12 5.36 -7.14
CA ALA A 103 -14.82 5.97 -6.01
C ALA A 103 -15.48 4.95 -5.06
N ASN A 104 -15.02 3.69 -5.08
CA ASN A 104 -15.64 2.53 -4.42
C ASN A 104 -17.13 2.37 -4.78
N ASP A 105 -17.50 2.70 -6.02
CA ASP A 105 -18.86 2.67 -6.55
C ASP A 105 -18.96 1.68 -7.70
N HIS A 106 -19.99 0.86 -7.70
CA HIS A 106 -20.19 -0.23 -8.66
C HIS A 106 -20.34 0.29 -10.12
N ASP A 107 -21.05 1.41 -10.32
CA ASP A 107 -21.26 1.95 -11.66
C ASP A 107 -19.99 2.59 -12.21
N HIS A 108 -19.23 3.28 -11.35
CA HIS A 108 -17.91 3.80 -11.72
C HIS A 108 -16.94 2.66 -12.04
N GLN A 109 -16.94 1.59 -11.25
CA GLN A 109 -16.13 0.40 -11.50
C GLN A 109 -16.51 -0.25 -12.85
N SER A 110 -17.78 -0.42 -13.14
CA SER A 110 -18.24 -1.00 -14.40
C SER A 110 -17.81 -0.18 -15.60
N ARG A 111 -17.91 1.15 -15.53
CA ARG A 111 -17.43 2.07 -16.59
C ARG A 111 -15.92 2.03 -16.74
N ALA A 112 -15.18 2.02 -15.64
CA ALA A 112 -13.72 1.90 -15.67
C ALA A 112 -13.27 0.61 -16.34
N LEU A 113 -13.89 -0.52 -15.99
CA LEU A 113 -13.62 -1.82 -16.60
C LEU A 113 -13.94 -1.85 -18.09
N ALA A 114 -15.09 -1.29 -18.51
CA ALA A 114 -15.42 -1.18 -19.93
C ALA A 114 -14.33 -0.38 -20.68
N THR A 115 -13.93 0.75 -20.13
CA THR A 115 -12.85 1.57 -20.71
C THR A 115 -11.53 0.80 -20.82
N LEU A 116 -11.10 0.12 -19.75
CA LEU A 116 -9.86 -0.65 -19.76
C LEU A 116 -9.92 -1.82 -20.76
N ARG A 117 -11.06 -2.49 -20.87
CA ARG A 117 -11.29 -3.52 -21.88
C ARG A 117 -11.20 -2.97 -23.30
N ASP A 118 -11.82 -1.83 -23.57
CA ASP A 118 -11.79 -1.17 -24.89
C ASP A 118 -10.37 -0.72 -25.26
N HIS A 119 -9.54 -0.38 -24.27
CA HIS A 119 -8.11 -0.15 -24.42
C HIS A 119 -7.28 -1.44 -24.49
N GLN A 120 -7.93 -2.60 -24.43
CA GLN A 120 -7.28 -3.92 -24.52
C GLN A 120 -6.12 -4.08 -23.54
N VAL A 121 -6.33 -3.68 -22.27
CA VAL A 121 -5.30 -3.91 -21.24
C VAL A 121 -4.99 -5.40 -21.12
N ASP A 122 -3.73 -5.73 -20.92
CA ASP A 122 -3.27 -7.13 -20.84
C ASP A 122 -3.63 -7.78 -19.50
N ALA A 123 -3.79 -6.98 -18.45
CA ALA A 123 -4.18 -7.42 -17.11
C ALA A 123 -4.79 -6.30 -16.27
N LEU A 124 -5.34 -6.69 -15.12
CA LEU A 124 -5.91 -5.78 -14.11
C LEU A 124 -5.23 -5.99 -12.75
N LEU A 125 -4.98 -4.88 -12.06
CA LEU A 125 -4.72 -4.84 -10.64
C LEU A 125 -5.88 -4.11 -9.97
N VAL A 126 -6.49 -4.73 -8.95
CA VAL A 126 -7.44 -4.04 -8.07
C VAL A 126 -6.71 -3.76 -6.77
N MET A 127 -6.52 -2.48 -6.47
CA MET A 127 -5.68 -2.07 -5.35
C MET A 127 -6.51 -1.20 -4.39
N ALA A 128 -6.90 -1.78 -3.25
CA ALA A 128 -7.62 -1.07 -2.22
C ALA A 128 -6.66 -0.33 -1.26
N PRO A 129 -7.07 0.83 -0.73
CA PRO A 129 -6.28 1.53 0.29
C PRO A 129 -6.18 0.73 1.60
N ASP A 130 -7.20 -0.06 1.89
CA ASP A 130 -7.33 -0.88 3.10
C ASP A 130 -7.76 -2.30 2.75
N LEU A 131 -7.58 -3.21 3.72
CA LEU A 131 -8.07 -4.57 3.56
C LEU A 131 -9.61 -4.62 3.58
N ILE A 132 -10.17 -5.06 2.46
CA ILE A 132 -11.62 -5.19 2.27
C ILE A 132 -11.99 -6.55 1.68
N SER A 133 -13.24 -6.94 1.87
CA SER A 133 -13.87 -7.97 1.04
C SER A 133 -14.28 -7.32 -0.29
N TYR A 134 -13.89 -7.93 -1.40
CA TYR A 134 -14.12 -7.43 -2.74
C TYR A 134 -14.86 -8.47 -3.57
N SER A 135 -15.98 -8.08 -4.16
CA SER A 135 -16.75 -8.94 -5.05
C SER A 135 -16.39 -8.63 -6.50
N PRO A 136 -15.67 -9.54 -7.20
CA PRO A 136 -15.30 -9.34 -8.58
C PRO A 136 -16.54 -9.23 -9.49
N VAL A 137 -16.48 -8.38 -10.50
CA VAL A 137 -17.48 -8.33 -11.56
C VAL A 137 -17.14 -9.30 -12.68
N GLU A 138 -18.15 -9.80 -13.39
CA GLU A 138 -18.04 -10.88 -14.39
C GLU A 138 -16.94 -10.62 -15.46
N VAL A 139 -16.77 -9.37 -15.89
CA VAL A 139 -15.74 -8.98 -16.88
C VAL A 139 -14.32 -9.31 -16.40
N MET A 140 -14.07 -9.32 -15.08
CA MET A 140 -12.74 -9.66 -14.54
C MET A 140 -12.36 -11.14 -14.75
N ALA A 141 -13.33 -12.02 -14.99
CA ALA A 141 -13.04 -13.41 -15.32
C ALA A 141 -12.35 -13.58 -16.69
N THR A 142 -12.43 -12.56 -17.56
CA THR A 142 -11.86 -12.60 -18.92
C THR A 142 -10.49 -11.92 -19.04
N ILE A 143 -10.06 -11.21 -18.00
CA ILE A 143 -8.78 -10.48 -17.97
C ILE A 143 -7.99 -10.94 -16.75
N PRO A 144 -6.71 -11.36 -16.88
CA PRO A 144 -5.88 -11.73 -15.74
C PRO A 144 -5.92 -10.65 -14.66
N THR A 145 -6.45 -10.97 -13.48
CA THR A 145 -6.70 -10.01 -12.41
C THR A 145 -6.03 -10.45 -11.11
N ILE A 146 -5.36 -9.52 -10.43
CA ILE A 146 -4.80 -9.70 -9.09
C ILE A 146 -5.37 -8.62 -8.17
N LEU A 147 -5.73 -9.05 -6.96
CA LEU A 147 -6.23 -8.21 -5.89
C LEU A 147 -5.11 -7.85 -4.92
N VAL A 148 -5.03 -6.60 -4.51
CA VAL A 148 -4.09 -6.12 -3.49
C VAL A 148 -4.89 -5.38 -2.40
N ASN A 149 -4.73 -5.77 -1.16
CA ASN A 149 -5.58 -5.38 -0.03
C ASN A 149 -7.07 -5.71 -0.23
N CYS A 150 -7.36 -6.66 -1.09
CA CYS A 150 -8.71 -7.15 -1.34
C CYS A 150 -8.74 -8.66 -1.16
N VAL A 151 -9.79 -9.16 -0.53
CA VAL A 151 -10.04 -10.61 -0.43
C VAL A 151 -11.30 -10.93 -1.21
N ASP A 152 -11.17 -11.82 -2.19
CA ASP A 152 -12.33 -12.38 -2.87
C ASP A 152 -12.94 -13.50 -2.00
N PRO A 153 -14.18 -13.33 -1.48
CA PRO A 153 -14.80 -14.33 -0.61
C PRO A 153 -15.04 -15.67 -1.32
N ASN A 154 -15.10 -15.68 -2.66
CA ASN A 154 -15.29 -16.89 -3.46
C ASN A 154 -13.96 -17.53 -3.88
N ALA A 155 -12.82 -16.91 -3.52
CA ALA A 155 -11.48 -17.35 -3.86
C ALA A 155 -11.27 -17.64 -5.38
N GLY A 156 -11.97 -16.90 -6.23
CA GLY A 156 -11.83 -16.99 -7.70
C GLY A 156 -10.64 -16.18 -8.23
N LEU A 157 -10.20 -15.17 -7.49
CA LEU A 157 -9.06 -14.32 -7.84
C LEU A 157 -7.94 -14.44 -6.81
N THR A 158 -6.70 -14.28 -7.27
CA THR A 158 -5.55 -14.22 -6.38
C THR A 158 -5.52 -12.91 -5.61
N SER A 159 -5.38 -13.02 -4.28
CA SER A 159 -5.30 -11.90 -3.34
C SER A 159 -3.92 -11.77 -2.73
N ILE A 160 -3.40 -10.55 -2.66
CA ILE A 160 -2.15 -10.21 -1.95
C ILE A 160 -2.55 -9.28 -0.80
N VAL A 161 -2.32 -9.72 0.44
CA VAL A 161 -2.76 -9.02 1.65
C VAL A 161 -1.64 -8.93 2.69
N ALA A 162 -1.74 -7.96 3.59
CA ALA A 162 -0.91 -7.89 4.78
C ALA A 162 -1.52 -8.72 5.92
N ASP A 163 -0.68 -9.21 6.84
CA ASP A 163 -1.11 -9.80 8.10
C ASP A 163 -1.51 -8.70 9.10
N GLU A 164 -2.74 -8.24 8.96
CA GLU A 164 -3.29 -7.17 9.80
C GLU A 164 -3.50 -7.63 11.26
N HIS A 165 -3.78 -8.93 11.45
CA HIS A 165 -3.92 -9.49 12.80
C HIS A 165 -2.56 -9.56 13.49
N GLY A 166 -1.55 -10.11 12.81
CA GLY A 166 -0.18 -10.14 13.31
C GLY A 166 0.37 -8.75 13.62
N ALA A 167 0.08 -7.76 12.75
CA ALA A 167 0.47 -6.36 12.96
C ALA A 167 -0.09 -5.79 14.27
N GLY A 168 -1.36 -6.07 14.57
CA GLY A 168 -1.97 -5.71 15.86
C GLY A 168 -1.25 -6.35 17.04
N GLY A 169 -0.97 -7.65 16.94
CA GLY A 169 -0.22 -8.40 17.95
C GLY A 169 1.18 -7.85 18.19
N ASP A 170 1.91 -7.50 17.14
CA ASP A 170 3.26 -6.95 17.23
C ASP A 170 3.28 -5.58 17.91
N ALA A 171 2.30 -4.72 17.63
CA ALA A 171 2.15 -3.44 18.32
C ALA A 171 1.91 -3.61 19.83
N ALA A 172 1.07 -4.55 20.21
CA ALA A 172 0.81 -4.87 21.62
C ALA A 172 2.06 -5.46 22.28
N ARG A 173 2.71 -6.42 21.64
CA ARG A 173 3.93 -7.08 22.15
C ARG A 173 5.05 -6.07 22.39
N LEU A 174 5.29 -5.16 21.46
CA LEU A 174 6.29 -4.11 21.58
C LEU A 174 6.10 -3.26 22.85
N LEU A 175 4.87 -2.85 23.15
CA LEU A 175 4.57 -2.05 24.34
C LEU A 175 4.62 -2.89 25.63
N ILE A 176 4.14 -4.12 25.60
CA ILE A 176 4.12 -5.03 26.76
C ILE A 176 5.57 -5.37 27.16
N GLU A 177 6.41 -5.71 26.22
CA GLU A 177 7.86 -5.98 26.44
C GLU A 177 8.59 -4.70 26.91
N GLY A 178 8.10 -3.52 26.45
CA GLY A 178 8.54 -2.22 26.93
C GLY A 178 8.13 -1.93 28.40
N GLY A 179 7.30 -2.79 29.01
CA GLY A 179 6.86 -2.69 30.41
C GLY A 179 5.54 -1.94 30.62
N HIS A 180 4.78 -1.67 29.56
CA HIS A 180 3.47 -1.04 29.67
C HIS A 180 2.41 -2.06 30.07
N SER A 181 1.64 -1.76 31.12
CA SER A 181 0.53 -2.58 31.61
C SER A 181 -0.84 -1.88 31.52
N ARG A 182 -0.87 -0.60 31.14
CA ARG A 182 -2.09 0.14 30.83
C ARG A 182 -1.94 0.74 29.44
N ILE A 183 -2.64 0.16 28.48
CA ILE A 183 -2.56 0.51 27.06
C ILE A 183 -3.92 0.98 26.59
N GLY A 184 -3.97 2.18 26.03
CA GLY A 184 -5.13 2.70 25.31
C GLY A 184 -5.07 2.31 23.84
N ILE A 185 -6.22 1.98 23.27
CA ILE A 185 -6.32 1.66 21.85
C ILE A 185 -7.27 2.67 21.19
N ILE A 186 -6.80 3.31 20.14
CA ILE A 186 -7.65 4.10 19.25
C ILE A 186 -7.87 3.25 18.02
N ALA A 187 -8.99 2.52 18.01
CA ALA A 187 -9.38 1.65 16.92
C ALA A 187 -10.13 2.45 15.84
N GLY A 188 -9.91 2.11 14.58
CA GLY A 188 -10.73 2.62 13.47
C GLY A 188 -12.15 2.06 13.51
N PRO A 189 -13.01 2.44 12.54
CA PRO A 189 -14.42 2.07 12.51
C PRO A 189 -14.63 0.55 12.57
N ARG A 190 -15.61 0.11 13.34
CA ARG A 190 -15.91 -1.32 13.59
C ARG A 190 -16.32 -2.09 12.32
N HIS A 191 -16.90 -1.41 11.34
CA HIS A 191 -17.26 -2.03 10.06
C HIS A 191 -16.05 -2.33 9.16
N ALA A 192 -14.92 -1.62 9.36
CA ALA A 192 -13.71 -1.82 8.57
C ALA A 192 -13.02 -3.14 8.96
N MET A 193 -12.84 -4.03 7.98
CA MET A 193 -12.23 -5.35 8.16
C MET A 193 -10.82 -5.24 8.76
N GLN A 194 -10.00 -4.35 8.23
CA GLN A 194 -8.66 -4.08 8.72
C GLN A 194 -8.64 -3.68 10.20
N SER A 195 -9.51 -2.74 10.62
CA SER A 195 -9.57 -2.28 12.01
C SER A 195 -9.95 -3.41 12.97
N ARG A 196 -10.86 -4.30 12.56
CA ARG A 196 -11.25 -5.46 13.39
C ARG A 196 -10.10 -6.46 13.56
N LEU A 197 -9.38 -6.77 12.48
CA LEU A 197 -8.27 -7.72 12.55
C LEU A 197 -7.12 -7.17 13.41
N ARG A 198 -6.75 -5.91 13.24
CA ARG A 198 -5.74 -5.24 14.07
C ARG A 198 -6.13 -5.26 15.56
N LEU A 199 -7.38 -4.90 15.87
CA LEU A 199 -7.88 -4.91 17.25
C LEU A 199 -7.86 -6.32 17.83
N ALA A 200 -8.31 -7.32 17.09
CA ALA A 200 -8.30 -8.72 17.55
C ALA A 200 -6.89 -9.20 17.91
N GLY A 201 -5.88 -8.90 17.07
CA GLY A 201 -4.49 -9.25 17.36
C GLY A 201 -3.93 -8.55 18.61
N ILE A 202 -4.31 -7.27 18.83
CA ILE A 202 -3.95 -6.54 20.06
C ILE A 202 -4.57 -7.21 21.28
N GLU A 203 -5.87 -7.50 21.24
CA GLU A 203 -6.62 -8.08 22.35
C GLU A 203 -6.12 -9.48 22.70
N GLU A 204 -5.87 -10.33 21.72
CA GLU A 204 -5.32 -11.68 21.91
C GLU A 204 -3.93 -11.63 22.56
N THR A 205 -3.04 -10.77 22.07
CA THR A 205 -1.69 -10.62 22.63
C THR A 205 -1.72 -10.09 24.06
N ALA A 206 -2.57 -9.13 24.36
CA ALA A 206 -2.73 -8.59 25.71
C ALA A 206 -3.34 -9.62 26.68
N ALA A 207 -4.31 -10.41 26.23
CA ALA A 207 -4.91 -11.47 27.04
C ALA A 207 -3.88 -12.55 27.44
N ALA A 208 -2.97 -12.89 26.53
CA ALA A 208 -1.90 -13.85 26.82
C ALA A 208 -0.89 -13.33 27.86
N ALA A 209 -0.73 -12.02 27.99
CA ALA A 209 0.24 -11.40 28.91
C ALA A 209 -0.25 -11.23 30.36
N GLN A 210 -1.47 -11.62 30.71
CA GLN A 210 -2.11 -11.74 32.05
C GLN A 210 -2.16 -10.50 32.96
N GLN A 211 -1.46 -9.40 32.68
CA GLN A 211 -1.41 -8.20 33.56
C GLN A 211 -1.57 -6.90 32.79
N VAL A 212 -2.18 -6.95 31.62
CA VAL A 212 -2.36 -5.79 30.76
C VAL A 212 -3.83 -5.35 30.76
N ALA A 213 -4.07 -4.11 31.15
CA ALA A 213 -5.38 -3.49 31.07
C ALA A 213 -5.47 -2.70 29.76
N LEU A 214 -6.46 -3.03 28.94
CA LEU A 214 -6.78 -2.32 27.72
C LEU A 214 -7.96 -1.36 27.95
N SER A 215 -7.87 -0.18 27.34
CA SER A 215 -8.98 0.78 27.22
C SER A 215 -9.15 1.09 25.74
N VAL A 216 -10.32 0.78 25.18
CA VAL A 216 -10.56 0.89 23.74
C VAL A 216 -11.53 2.02 23.44
N GLU A 217 -11.12 2.96 22.60
CA GLU A 217 -11.98 3.94 21.95
C GLU A 217 -12.08 3.61 20.48
N THR A 218 -13.32 3.60 19.96
CA THR A 218 -13.56 3.37 18.53
C THR A 218 -13.80 4.72 17.86
N ALA A 219 -12.90 5.11 16.98
CA ALA A 219 -13.02 6.32 16.18
C ALA A 219 -14.14 6.18 15.14
N ALA A 220 -14.90 7.24 14.94
CA ALA A 220 -15.98 7.25 13.93
C ALA A 220 -15.42 7.12 12.49
N ASN A 221 -14.28 7.78 12.23
CA ASN A 221 -13.55 7.76 10.97
C ASN A 221 -12.06 7.51 11.22
N ARG A 222 -11.29 7.33 10.16
CA ARG A 222 -9.82 7.16 10.22
C ARG A 222 -9.09 8.49 9.98
N ASP A 223 -9.69 9.60 10.40
CA ASP A 223 -9.13 10.94 10.26
C ASP A 223 -8.45 11.44 11.54
N VAL A 224 -7.73 12.57 11.39
CA VAL A 224 -7.00 13.20 12.49
C VAL A 224 -7.95 13.70 13.60
N THR A 225 -9.12 14.20 13.22
CA THR A 225 -10.12 14.76 14.17
C THR A 225 -10.70 13.66 15.04
N SER A 226 -11.03 12.52 14.45
CA SER A 226 -11.51 11.35 15.20
C SER A 226 -10.44 10.79 16.13
N GLY A 227 -9.18 10.72 15.67
CA GLY A 227 -8.04 10.33 16.50
C GLY A 227 -7.81 11.28 17.68
N PHE A 228 -7.90 12.59 17.44
CA PHE A 228 -7.80 13.60 18.47
C PHE A 228 -8.89 13.45 19.54
N SER A 229 -10.14 13.27 19.13
CA SER A 229 -11.27 13.14 20.05
C SER A 229 -11.15 11.88 20.91
N SER A 230 -10.85 10.73 20.29
CA SER A 230 -10.66 9.45 20.99
C SER A 230 -9.48 9.50 21.97
N ALA A 231 -8.37 10.10 21.55
CA ALA A 231 -7.20 10.27 22.40
C ALA A 231 -7.52 11.14 23.62
N ARG A 232 -8.26 12.24 23.45
CA ARG A 232 -8.69 13.09 24.59
C ARG A 232 -9.51 12.31 25.61
N THR A 233 -10.44 11.47 25.15
CA THR A 233 -11.23 10.60 26.05
C THR A 233 -10.31 9.70 26.88
N LEU A 234 -9.42 8.96 26.22
CA LEU A 234 -8.51 8.04 26.91
C LEU A 234 -7.53 8.76 27.85
N LEU A 235 -6.99 9.90 27.42
CA LEU A 235 -5.97 10.62 28.17
C LEU A 235 -6.53 11.44 29.33
N SER A 236 -7.83 11.73 29.34
CA SER A 236 -8.53 12.42 30.44
C SER A 236 -9.10 11.46 31.48
N ALA A 237 -9.01 10.15 31.26
CA ALA A 237 -9.53 9.13 32.21
C ALA A 237 -8.72 9.15 33.51
N ALA A 238 -9.41 8.81 34.65
CA ALA A 238 -8.78 8.73 35.96
C ALA A 238 -7.61 7.74 36.01
N GLN A 239 -7.71 6.63 35.29
CA GLN A 239 -6.63 5.65 35.08
C GLN A 239 -6.07 5.79 33.67
N ARG A 240 -5.43 6.92 33.42
CA ARG A 240 -4.82 7.21 32.12
C ARG A 240 -3.86 6.10 31.66
N PRO A 241 -3.93 5.66 30.39
CA PRO A 241 -2.96 4.73 29.82
C PRO A 241 -1.56 5.35 29.78
N THR A 242 -0.54 4.51 29.84
CA THR A 242 0.87 4.91 29.70
C THR A 242 1.38 4.76 28.26
N ALA A 243 0.59 4.10 27.42
CA ALA A 243 0.86 3.96 25.99
C ALA A 243 -0.45 3.95 25.19
N LEU A 244 -0.38 4.38 23.95
CA LEU A 244 -1.46 4.30 22.98
C LEU A 244 -1.01 3.45 21.78
N ILE A 245 -1.92 2.59 21.31
CA ILE A 245 -1.85 1.96 19.99
C ILE A 245 -2.95 2.61 19.14
N CYS A 246 -2.55 3.22 18.03
CA CYS A 246 -3.47 3.77 17.05
C CYS A 246 -3.50 2.83 15.85
N THR A 247 -4.67 2.27 15.54
CA THR A 247 -4.80 1.29 14.46
C THR A 247 -4.65 1.90 13.06
N HIS A 248 -4.41 3.19 12.97
CA HIS A 248 -4.24 3.94 11.73
C HIS A 248 -3.34 5.15 11.93
N GLU A 249 -2.57 5.50 10.91
CA GLU A 249 -1.60 6.58 10.94
C GLU A 249 -2.24 7.94 11.28
N ARG A 250 -3.33 8.32 10.62
CA ARG A 250 -4.02 9.60 10.89
C ARG A 250 -4.61 9.66 12.30
N LEU A 251 -5.05 8.52 12.84
CA LEU A 251 -5.50 8.45 14.24
C LEU A 251 -4.34 8.74 15.20
N ALA A 252 -3.13 8.25 14.88
CA ALA A 252 -1.94 8.51 15.66
C ALA A 252 -1.52 9.99 15.60
N VAL A 253 -1.63 10.63 14.44
CA VAL A 253 -1.42 12.09 14.32
C VAL A 253 -2.39 12.83 15.25
N GLY A 254 -3.67 12.47 15.24
CA GLY A 254 -4.67 13.03 16.15
C GLY A 254 -4.31 12.83 17.62
N ALA A 255 -3.81 11.65 17.98
CA ALA A 255 -3.39 11.34 19.34
C ALA A 255 -2.20 12.19 19.79
N VAL A 256 -1.23 12.42 18.92
CA VAL A 256 -0.08 13.32 19.20
C VAL A 256 -0.54 14.76 19.46
N LEU A 257 -1.45 15.26 18.63
CA LEU A 257 -2.04 16.61 18.82
C LEU A 257 -2.82 16.71 20.12
N ALA A 258 -3.60 15.69 20.48
CA ALA A 258 -4.35 15.66 21.73
C ALA A 258 -3.40 15.62 22.94
N ALA A 259 -2.35 14.81 22.90
CA ALA A 259 -1.34 14.75 23.96
C ALA A 259 -0.65 16.12 24.14
N GLY A 260 -0.25 16.77 23.05
CA GLY A 260 0.33 18.13 23.07
C GLY A 260 -0.61 19.16 23.71
N GLY A 261 -1.90 19.15 23.33
CA GLY A 261 -2.91 20.03 23.90
C GLY A 261 -3.19 19.80 25.41
N LEU A 262 -2.86 18.61 25.92
CA LEU A 262 -2.95 18.24 27.34
C LEU A 262 -1.63 18.40 28.10
N GLY A 263 -0.57 18.87 27.44
CA GLY A 263 0.77 19.00 28.05
C GLY A 263 1.45 17.65 28.33
N ILE A 264 1.04 16.57 27.67
CA ILE A 264 1.58 15.22 27.82
C ILE A 264 2.72 15.03 26.83
N ARG A 265 3.91 14.73 27.34
CA ARG A 265 5.11 14.60 26.52
C ARG A 265 5.24 13.17 25.98
N ILE A 266 5.48 13.06 24.68
CA ILE A 266 5.82 11.82 24.00
C ILE A 266 7.33 11.81 23.76
N PRO A 267 8.06 10.73 24.13
CA PRO A 267 7.61 9.51 24.80
C PRO A 267 7.64 9.59 26.35
N ALA A 268 8.05 10.70 26.96
CA ALA A 268 8.40 10.80 28.38
C ALA A 268 7.24 10.47 29.34
N ASP A 269 6.01 10.83 28.97
CA ASP A 269 4.81 10.64 29.79
C ASP A 269 3.79 9.70 29.13
N LEU A 270 3.94 9.46 27.82
CA LEU A 270 3.06 8.62 27.01
C LEU A 270 3.83 8.03 25.82
N SER A 271 3.83 6.73 25.67
CA SER A 271 4.29 6.06 24.43
C SER A 271 3.16 6.02 23.39
N VAL A 272 3.51 6.16 22.12
CA VAL A 272 2.55 6.05 21.01
C VAL A 272 3.11 5.15 19.93
N VAL A 273 2.32 4.15 19.52
CA VAL A 273 2.59 3.28 18.38
C VAL A 273 1.49 3.48 17.35
N SER A 274 1.88 3.64 16.10
CA SER A 274 0.97 3.66 14.95
C SER A 274 1.03 2.33 14.22
N LEU A 275 -0.13 1.84 13.78
CA LEU A 275 -0.19 0.81 12.76
C LEU A 275 -0.28 1.52 11.41
N ASP A 276 0.69 1.21 10.54
CA ASP A 276 0.83 1.82 9.23
C ASP A 276 1.65 3.13 9.20
N ASP A 277 2.35 3.36 8.10
CA ASP A 277 3.07 4.60 7.72
C ASP A 277 2.98 4.79 6.18
N GLY A 278 1.87 4.38 5.59
CA GLY A 278 1.66 4.39 4.14
C GLY A 278 1.64 5.79 3.53
N GLU A 279 1.21 6.79 4.30
CA GLU A 279 1.25 8.20 3.93
C GLU A 279 2.54 8.91 4.37
N GLN A 280 3.42 8.20 5.09
CA GLN A 280 4.69 8.71 5.62
C GLN A 280 4.55 9.88 6.61
N LEU A 281 3.39 10.03 7.26
CA LEU A 281 3.16 11.07 8.25
C LEU A 281 3.83 10.74 9.58
N ALA A 282 3.77 9.48 10.00
CA ALA A 282 4.32 9.02 11.27
C ALA A 282 5.83 9.24 11.36
N SER A 283 6.54 9.07 10.25
CA SER A 283 7.99 9.27 10.14
C SER A 283 8.41 10.75 10.09
N GLN A 284 7.47 11.67 9.81
CA GLN A 284 7.71 13.11 9.69
C GLN A 284 7.32 13.91 10.95
N LEU A 285 6.66 13.28 11.93
CA LEU A 285 6.32 13.93 13.19
C LEU A 285 7.54 14.14 14.10
N VAL A 286 7.38 14.99 15.10
CA VAL A 286 8.35 15.21 16.18
C VAL A 286 7.65 15.01 17.53
N PRO A 287 7.98 13.92 18.27
CA PRO A 287 8.89 12.84 17.90
C PRO A 287 8.37 11.98 16.74
N ARG A 288 9.29 11.33 15.99
CA ARG A 288 8.92 10.35 14.96
C ARG A 288 8.21 9.16 15.61
N LEU A 289 7.07 8.75 15.05
CA LEU A 289 6.30 7.66 15.64
C LEU A 289 6.90 6.29 15.30
N THR A 290 7.01 5.44 16.30
CA THR A 290 7.19 4.00 16.14
C THR A 290 5.97 3.42 15.46
N THR A 291 6.19 2.60 14.42
CA THR A 291 5.10 2.02 13.62
C THR A 291 5.26 0.51 13.49
N ILE A 292 4.17 -0.15 13.13
CA ILE A 292 4.20 -1.47 12.52
C ILE A 292 3.91 -1.24 11.04
N GLU A 293 4.94 -1.34 10.22
CA GLU A 293 4.86 -0.99 8.80
C GLU A 293 4.27 -2.13 7.99
N ARG A 294 3.30 -1.80 7.14
CA ARG A 294 2.78 -2.70 6.12
C ARG A 294 3.79 -2.79 4.96
N PRO A 295 4.07 -3.99 4.44
CA PRO A 295 5.07 -4.19 3.39
C PRO A 295 4.55 -3.79 2.01
N ASP A 296 4.04 -2.57 1.86
CA ASP A 296 3.38 -2.05 0.66
C ASP A 296 4.21 -2.19 -0.60
N ARG A 297 5.53 -1.91 -0.51
CA ARG A 297 6.45 -2.07 -1.63
C ARG A 297 6.52 -3.52 -2.10
N ALA A 298 6.74 -4.45 -1.18
CA ALA A 298 6.87 -5.87 -1.51
C ALA A 298 5.57 -6.44 -2.07
N MET A 299 4.42 -6.04 -1.50
CA MET A 299 3.10 -6.43 -2.00
C MET A 299 2.86 -5.93 -3.43
N ALA A 300 3.20 -4.67 -3.71
CA ALA A 300 3.06 -4.07 -5.04
C ALA A 300 3.98 -4.73 -6.08
N GLU A 301 5.25 -4.93 -5.73
CA GLU A 301 6.23 -5.60 -6.60
C GLU A 301 5.81 -7.03 -6.92
N GLN A 302 5.31 -7.76 -5.92
CA GLN A 302 4.79 -9.11 -6.10
C GLN A 302 3.54 -9.14 -6.98
N ALA A 303 2.62 -8.19 -6.81
CA ALA A 303 1.42 -8.10 -7.62
C ALA A 303 1.76 -7.92 -9.11
N VAL A 304 2.68 -7.01 -9.42
CA VAL A 304 3.15 -6.82 -10.80
C VAL A 304 3.89 -8.05 -11.30
N ALA A 305 4.77 -8.67 -10.49
CA ALA A 305 5.51 -9.85 -10.88
C ALA A 305 4.57 -11.02 -11.23
N MET A 306 3.59 -11.31 -10.39
CA MET A 306 2.58 -12.35 -10.65
C MET A 306 1.73 -12.05 -11.87
N THR A 307 1.38 -10.77 -12.08
CA THR A 307 0.68 -10.34 -13.29
C THR A 307 1.48 -10.66 -14.54
N LEU A 308 2.79 -10.37 -14.53
CA LEU A 308 3.67 -10.62 -15.67
C LEU A 308 3.89 -12.12 -15.91
N GLN A 309 4.04 -12.92 -14.86
CA GLN A 309 4.18 -14.38 -14.96
C GLN A 309 2.99 -15.04 -15.63
N ARG A 310 1.78 -14.59 -15.36
CA ARG A 310 0.55 -15.10 -16.01
C ARG A 310 0.50 -14.87 -17.52
N PHE A 311 1.35 -14.02 -18.07
CA PHE A 311 1.45 -13.83 -19.50
C PHE A 311 2.35 -14.87 -20.19
N ASP A 312 3.28 -15.46 -19.46
CA ASP A 312 4.31 -16.33 -20.03
C ASP A 312 4.01 -17.83 -19.82
N GLU A 313 3.12 -18.14 -18.87
CA GLU A 313 2.75 -19.50 -18.51
C GLU A 313 1.22 -19.65 -18.52
N ASP A 314 0.72 -20.72 -19.19
CA ASP A 314 -0.65 -21.21 -19.02
C ASP A 314 -0.83 -21.87 -17.63
N ASN A 315 -0.24 -21.28 -16.60
CA ASN A 315 -0.12 -21.87 -15.27
C ASN A 315 -1.30 -21.43 -14.41
N ASP A 316 -2.30 -22.29 -14.35
CA ASP A 316 -3.46 -22.22 -13.46
C ASP A 316 -3.10 -22.69 -12.03
N GLU A 317 -1.90 -22.39 -11.55
CA GLU A 317 -1.56 -22.67 -10.16
C GLU A 317 -2.14 -21.62 -9.23
N SER A 318 -3.17 -22.06 -8.56
CA SER A 318 -4.06 -21.32 -7.71
C SER A 318 -3.45 -20.93 -6.36
N ILE A 319 -2.48 -20.03 -6.33
CA ILE A 319 -2.24 -19.25 -5.12
C ILE A 319 -3.46 -18.35 -4.94
N LYS A 320 -4.37 -18.76 -4.06
CA LYS A 320 -5.60 -18.00 -3.80
C LYS A 320 -5.34 -16.78 -2.95
N GLN A 321 -4.42 -16.87 -1.98
CA GLN A 321 -4.04 -15.76 -1.14
C GLN A 321 -2.56 -15.83 -0.78
N LEU A 322 -1.86 -14.70 -0.91
CA LEU A 322 -0.51 -14.50 -0.44
C LEU A 322 -0.52 -13.45 0.66
N THR A 323 -0.09 -13.84 1.86
CA THR A 323 -0.07 -12.97 3.03
C THR A 323 1.36 -12.51 3.34
N PHE A 324 1.55 -11.23 3.55
CA PHE A 324 2.83 -10.60 3.89
C PHE A 324 2.82 -10.16 5.34
N ASN A 325 3.84 -10.51 6.09
CA ASN A 325 4.01 -10.04 7.47
C ASN A 325 4.35 -8.54 7.48
N CYS A 326 3.74 -7.81 8.42
CA CYS A 326 4.15 -6.46 8.77
C CYS A 326 5.43 -6.49 9.62
N SER A 327 6.10 -5.35 9.73
CA SER A 327 7.37 -5.28 10.48
C SER A 327 7.40 -4.08 11.43
N PRO A 328 7.86 -4.25 12.68
CA PRO A 328 8.09 -3.12 13.57
C PRO A 328 9.17 -2.19 13.02
N ALA A 329 8.90 -0.89 13.03
CA ALA A 329 9.85 0.18 12.74
C ALA A 329 10.00 1.09 13.98
N PRO A 330 10.88 0.73 14.93
CA PRO A 330 11.11 1.51 16.14
C PRO A 330 11.66 2.90 15.82
N ARG A 331 11.08 3.94 16.45
CA ARG A 331 11.48 5.33 16.32
C ARG A 331 11.47 6.00 17.71
N ASP A 332 11.12 7.27 17.78
CA ASP A 332 11.35 8.12 18.95
C ASP A 332 10.15 8.19 19.93
N SER A 333 9.01 7.58 19.62
CA SER A 333 7.74 7.78 20.34
C SER A 333 7.44 6.75 21.44
N VAL A 334 8.34 5.81 21.68
CA VAL A 334 8.17 4.75 22.70
C VAL A 334 9.30 4.80 23.72
N ALA A 335 8.95 4.75 25.00
CA ALA A 335 9.89 4.64 26.11
C ALA A 335 9.28 3.78 27.25
N ARG A 336 10.10 3.28 28.15
CA ARG A 336 9.60 2.56 29.33
C ARG A 336 8.71 3.47 30.18
N PRO A 337 7.57 2.96 30.70
CA PRO A 337 6.70 3.76 31.55
C PRO A 337 7.43 4.18 32.83
N ARG A 338 7.22 5.43 33.23
CA ARG A 338 7.68 5.89 34.52
C ARG A 338 6.96 5.09 35.61
N ARG A 339 7.70 4.51 36.57
CA ARG A 339 7.10 3.92 37.76
C ARG A 339 6.29 5.02 38.47
N SER A 340 4.99 4.80 38.66
CA SER A 340 4.16 5.69 39.45
C SER A 340 4.76 5.74 40.90
N GLN A 341 5.44 6.84 41.23
CA GLN A 341 5.72 7.11 42.64
C GLN A 341 4.34 7.31 43.32
N PRO A 342 4.05 6.59 44.40
CA PRO A 342 2.85 6.89 45.15
C PRO A 342 2.93 8.37 45.60
N ARG A 343 1.87 9.14 45.34
CA ARG A 343 1.77 10.50 45.86
C ARG A 343 2.02 10.43 47.36
N PRO A 344 2.95 11.22 47.95
CA PRO A 344 3.10 11.27 49.39
C PRO A 344 1.75 11.67 49.95
N CYS A 345 1.24 10.88 50.88
CA CYS A 345 0.05 11.22 51.68
C CYS A 345 0.34 12.59 52.30
N GLY A 346 -0.44 13.61 51.93
CA GLY A 346 -0.32 14.92 52.57
C GLY A 346 -0.48 14.77 54.07
N PRO A 347 0.20 15.57 54.89
CA PRO A 347 0.09 15.48 56.36
C PRO A 347 -1.36 15.61 56.77
N ALA A 348 -1.83 14.64 57.57
CA ALA A 348 -3.17 14.69 58.20
C ALA A 348 -3.25 16.02 58.98
N ALA A 349 -4.22 16.84 58.63
CA ALA A 349 -4.54 18.03 59.41
C ALA A 349 -5.00 17.57 60.81
N THR A 350 -4.11 17.67 61.77
CA THR A 350 -4.44 17.57 63.19
C THR A 350 -5.23 18.82 63.57
N ARG A 351 -6.45 18.61 64.00
CA ARG A 351 -7.26 19.62 64.72
C ARG A 351 -6.79 19.71 66.16
#